data_4aa49faf3c9e376230244f5329d7f627
#
_entry.id   4aa49faf3c9e376230244f5329d7f627
#
_cell.length_a   1.000
_cell.length_b   1.000
_cell.length_c   1.000
_cell.angle_alpha   90.00
_cell.angle_beta   90.00
_cell.angle_gamma   90.00
#
_symmetry.space_group_name_H-M   'P 1'
#
loop_
_entity.id
_entity.type
_entity.pdbx_description
1 polymer ?
#
loop_
_entity_poly.entity_id
_entity_poly.type
_entity_poly.pdbx_seq_one_letter_code
_entity_poly.pdbx_strand_id
1 'polypeptide(L)'
;MTAEAAMAIPVMVIFALALLWALMAASAQIRCVDAARAGVRAAARSEPEAQVREAALSAAPERARIEVERAGELWRVTVAAPAPGPGPLAVTLSAEAVAAAEDMVGAGGGVADGEGKAAAQDVVGAAGAAAGDPAEAAS
;
A
#
# COMPACT_ATOMS: atom_id res chain seq x y z
N MET A 1 -48.84 -7.84 -2.69
CA MET A 1 -47.40 -7.94 -2.32
C MET A 1 -47.06 -9.42 -2.31
N THR A 2 -46.17 -9.83 -3.19
CA THR A 2 -45.70 -11.22 -3.28
C THR A 2 -44.63 -11.46 -2.21
N ALA A 3 -44.53 -12.69 -1.68
CA ALA A 3 -43.52 -13.08 -0.68
C ALA A 3 -42.07 -12.85 -1.17
N GLU A 4 -41.88 -12.81 -2.47
CA GLU A 4 -40.58 -12.51 -3.10
C GLU A 4 -40.12 -11.06 -2.82
N ALA A 5 -41.02 -10.08 -2.87
CA ALA A 5 -40.67 -8.69 -2.56
C ALA A 5 -40.31 -8.51 -1.07
N ALA A 6 -40.94 -9.27 -0.18
CA ALA A 6 -40.62 -9.25 1.24
C ALA A 6 -39.26 -9.82 1.57
N MET A 7 -38.75 -10.77 0.78
CA MET A 7 -37.38 -11.33 0.90
C MET A 7 -36.33 -10.45 0.25
N ALA A 8 -36.66 -9.72 -0.80
CA ALA A 8 -35.69 -8.89 -1.54
C ALA A 8 -35.20 -7.70 -0.71
N ILE A 9 -36.07 -7.07 0.08
CA ILE A 9 -35.71 -5.89 0.89
C ILE A 9 -34.61 -6.19 1.92
N PRO A 10 -34.74 -7.21 2.80
CA PRO A 10 -33.68 -7.49 3.77
C PRO A 10 -32.36 -7.89 3.12
N VAL A 11 -32.40 -8.61 1.99
CA VAL A 11 -31.17 -8.96 1.24
C VAL A 11 -30.46 -7.71 0.71
N MET A 12 -31.21 -6.76 0.16
CA MET A 12 -30.66 -5.48 -0.31
C MET A 12 -30.06 -4.67 0.83
N VAL A 13 -30.71 -4.65 2.00
CA VAL A 13 -30.19 -3.95 3.18
C VAL A 13 -28.88 -4.58 3.66
N ILE A 14 -28.81 -5.90 3.77
CA ILE A 14 -27.59 -6.61 4.16
C ILE A 14 -26.46 -6.34 3.16
N PHE A 15 -26.76 -6.36 1.87
CA PHE A 15 -25.79 -6.06 0.83
C PHE A 15 -25.27 -4.61 0.91
N ALA A 16 -26.16 -3.65 1.13
CA ALA A 16 -25.78 -2.24 1.30
C ALA A 16 -24.90 -2.04 2.55
N LEU A 17 -25.21 -2.70 3.65
CA LEU A 17 -24.41 -2.67 4.88
C LEU A 17 -23.03 -3.30 4.66
N ALA A 18 -22.94 -4.41 3.91
CA ALA A 18 -21.69 -5.05 3.57
C ALA A 18 -20.80 -4.15 2.71
N LEU A 19 -21.37 -3.44 1.72
CA LEU A 19 -20.65 -2.46 0.91
C LEU A 19 -20.15 -1.28 1.74
N LEU A 20 -20.98 -0.76 2.64
CA LEU A 20 -20.59 0.32 3.54
C LEU A 20 -19.42 -0.11 4.43
N TRP A 21 -19.50 -1.30 5.00
CA TRP A 21 -18.41 -1.84 5.81
C TRP A 21 -17.12 -2.02 4.99
N ALA A 22 -17.20 -2.55 3.78
CA ALA A 22 -16.06 -2.69 2.89
C ALA A 22 -15.41 -1.33 2.58
N LEU A 23 -16.20 -0.29 2.35
CA LEU A 23 -15.71 1.06 2.11
C LEU A 23 -14.99 1.63 3.34
N MET A 24 -15.54 1.41 4.54
CA MET A 24 -14.89 1.82 5.79
C MET A 24 -13.55 1.08 6.01
N ALA A 25 -13.49 -0.21 5.72
CA ALA A 25 -12.26 -1.00 5.80
C ALA A 25 -11.21 -0.51 4.80
N ALA A 26 -11.60 -0.23 3.55
CA ALA A 26 -10.73 0.33 2.54
C ALA A 26 -10.16 1.71 2.95
N SER A 27 -10.98 2.58 3.51
CA SER A 27 -10.56 3.88 4.04
C SER A 27 -9.54 3.73 5.17
N ALA A 28 -9.76 2.81 6.09
CA ALA A 28 -8.82 2.54 7.18
C ALA A 28 -7.49 1.98 6.65
N GLN A 29 -7.50 1.13 5.61
CA GLN A 29 -6.29 0.62 4.98
C GLN A 29 -5.48 1.74 4.33
N ILE A 30 -6.13 2.68 3.62
CA ILE A 30 -5.46 3.85 3.04
C ILE A 30 -4.75 4.66 4.13
N ARG A 31 -5.42 4.90 5.27
CA ARG A 31 -4.82 5.61 6.40
C ARG A 31 -3.61 4.87 7.00
N CYS A 32 -3.62 3.54 7.05
CA CYS A 32 -2.45 2.77 7.48
C CYS A 32 -1.26 2.99 6.54
N VAL A 33 -1.49 2.99 5.22
CA VAL A 33 -0.45 3.25 4.22
C VAL A 33 0.10 4.67 4.34
N ASP A 34 -0.77 5.67 4.49
CA ASP A 34 -0.35 7.06 4.63
C ASP A 34 0.44 7.30 5.93
N ALA A 35 0.03 6.66 7.03
CA ALA A 35 0.73 6.69 8.31
C ALA A 35 2.15 6.07 8.19
N ALA A 36 2.26 4.90 7.56
CA ALA A 36 3.56 4.27 7.34
C ALA A 36 4.49 5.17 6.50
N ARG A 37 3.97 5.77 5.44
CA ARG A 37 4.71 6.72 4.59
C ARG A 37 5.10 8.00 5.33
N ALA A 38 4.23 8.54 6.20
CA ALA A 38 4.55 9.69 7.02
C ALA A 38 5.69 9.37 7.99
N GLY A 39 5.64 8.22 8.66
CA GLY A 39 6.68 7.75 9.56
C GLY A 39 8.03 7.61 8.87
N VAL A 40 8.12 6.92 7.73
CA VAL A 40 9.42 6.73 7.05
C VAL A 40 9.98 8.04 6.50
N ARG A 41 9.16 9.00 6.10
CA ARG A 41 9.65 10.33 5.70
C ARG A 41 10.26 11.10 6.88
N ALA A 42 9.69 10.99 8.07
CA ALA A 42 10.27 11.56 9.28
C ALA A 42 11.58 10.84 9.66
N ALA A 43 11.60 9.51 9.58
CA ALA A 43 12.80 8.72 9.82
C ALA A 43 13.92 9.03 8.82
N ALA A 44 13.61 9.21 7.54
CA ALA A 44 14.58 9.59 6.50
C ALA A 44 15.24 10.95 6.80
N ARG A 45 14.52 11.89 7.42
CA ARG A 45 15.09 13.18 7.88
C ARG A 45 15.89 13.08 9.17
N SER A 46 16.19 11.86 9.63
CA SER A 46 16.92 11.60 10.88
C SER A 46 16.24 12.20 12.12
N GLU A 47 14.92 12.30 12.11
CA GLU A 47 14.16 12.73 13.26
C GLU A 47 14.22 11.67 14.38
N PRO A 48 14.17 12.06 15.67
CA PRO A 48 14.11 11.12 16.77
C PRO A 48 12.91 10.16 16.63
N GLU A 49 13.06 8.90 17.08
CA GLU A 49 12.03 7.88 16.98
C GLU A 49 10.66 8.32 17.54
N ALA A 50 10.67 9.15 18.59
CA ALA A 50 9.44 9.71 19.15
C ALA A 50 8.69 10.59 18.15
N GLN A 51 9.40 11.40 17.36
CA GLN A 51 8.80 12.25 16.32
C GLN A 51 8.35 11.42 15.11
N VAL A 52 9.12 10.40 14.73
CA VAL A 52 8.72 9.43 13.70
C VAL A 52 7.39 8.76 14.06
N ARG A 53 7.28 8.33 15.31
CA ARG A 53 6.05 7.70 15.82
C ARG A 53 4.89 8.69 15.85
N GLU A 54 5.12 9.92 16.28
CA GLU A 54 4.11 10.98 16.29
C GLU A 54 3.62 11.31 14.88
N ALA A 55 4.54 11.45 13.92
CA ALA A 55 4.21 11.69 12.52
C ALA A 55 3.35 10.56 11.93
N ALA A 56 3.67 9.30 12.25
CA ALA A 56 2.86 8.17 11.84
C ALA A 56 1.49 8.16 12.54
N LEU A 57 1.43 8.42 13.85
CA LEU A 57 0.17 8.45 14.61
C LEU A 57 -0.80 9.52 14.10
N SER A 58 -0.28 10.68 13.68
CA SER A 58 -1.12 11.78 13.18
C SER A 58 -1.93 11.42 11.93
N ALA A 59 -1.43 10.48 11.12
CA ALA A 59 -2.09 10.00 9.90
C ALA A 59 -2.81 8.65 10.09
N ALA A 60 -2.53 7.96 11.19
CA ALA A 60 -3.03 6.62 11.45
C ALA A 60 -4.53 6.60 11.82
N PRO A 61 -5.23 5.47 11.56
CA PRO A 61 -6.56 5.27 12.11
C PRO A 61 -6.52 5.12 13.64
N GLU A 62 -7.69 5.24 14.27
CA GLU A 62 -7.82 5.02 15.71
C GLU A 62 -7.34 3.63 16.12
N ARG A 63 -6.70 3.54 17.28
CA ARG A 63 -6.14 2.30 17.84
C ARG A 63 -5.04 1.66 17.00
N ALA A 64 -4.40 2.41 16.11
CA ALA A 64 -3.26 1.91 15.37
C ALA A 64 -2.07 1.63 16.31
N ARG A 65 -1.35 0.56 16.00
CA ARG A 65 -0.04 0.24 16.59
C ARG A 65 1.02 0.58 15.57
N ILE A 66 2.05 1.26 16.00
CA ILE A 66 3.16 1.68 15.15
C ILE A 66 4.42 1.05 15.70
N GLU A 67 5.10 0.32 14.84
CA GLU A 67 6.41 -0.27 15.09
C GLU A 67 7.42 0.41 14.18
N VAL A 68 8.50 0.91 14.77
CA VAL A 68 9.60 1.55 14.06
C VAL A 68 10.82 0.70 14.29
N GLU A 69 11.40 0.19 13.22
CA GLU A 69 12.60 -0.64 13.27
C GLU A 69 13.69 -0.05 12.38
N ARG A 70 14.93 -0.17 12.83
CA ARG A 70 16.09 0.15 12.04
C ARG A 70 16.84 -1.14 11.71
N ALA A 71 16.90 -1.48 10.43
CA ALA A 71 17.65 -2.61 9.91
C ALA A 71 18.85 -2.09 9.09
N GLY A 72 19.98 -1.89 9.77
CA GLY A 72 21.16 -1.27 9.16
C GLY A 72 20.89 0.18 8.74
N GLU A 73 20.91 0.44 7.44
CA GLU A 73 20.69 1.76 6.85
C GLU A 73 19.23 2.00 6.43
N LEU A 74 18.37 1.02 6.65
CA LEU A 74 16.96 1.10 6.29
C LEU A 74 16.11 1.33 7.53
N TRP A 75 15.21 2.28 7.43
CA TRP A 75 14.12 2.47 8.37
C TRP A 75 12.88 1.74 7.87
N ARG A 76 12.27 0.98 8.76
CA ARG A 76 11.02 0.27 8.50
C ARG A 76 9.98 0.76 9.48
N VAL A 77 8.85 1.21 8.97
CA VAL A 77 7.70 1.61 9.78
C VAL A 77 6.52 0.73 9.42
N THR A 78 6.06 -0.02 10.40
CA THR A 78 4.88 -0.89 10.28
C THR A 78 3.72 -0.27 11.06
N VAL A 79 2.59 -0.15 10.44
CA VAL A 79 1.35 0.35 11.04
C VAL A 79 0.30 -0.75 10.97
N ALA A 80 -0.26 -1.12 12.11
CA ALA A 80 -1.34 -2.10 12.20
C ALA A 80 -2.52 -1.50 12.94
N ALA A 81 -3.72 -1.66 12.41
CA ALA A 81 -4.95 -1.18 13.04
C ALA A 81 -6.10 -2.19 12.87
N PRO A 82 -7.02 -2.29 13.83
CA PRO A 82 -8.21 -3.09 13.65
C PRO A 82 -9.12 -2.44 12.61
N ALA A 83 -9.66 -3.24 11.69
CA ALA A 83 -10.70 -2.77 10.79
C ALA A 83 -11.96 -2.43 11.59
N PRO A 84 -12.69 -1.37 11.22
CA PRO A 84 -14.00 -1.11 11.81
C PRO A 84 -14.94 -2.26 11.46
N GLY A 85 -15.54 -2.89 12.47
CA GLY A 85 -16.48 -4.01 12.26
C GLY A 85 -16.98 -4.61 13.57
N PRO A 86 -18.10 -5.35 13.52
CA PRO A 86 -18.57 -6.07 14.69
C PRO A 86 -17.60 -7.20 15.06
N GLY A 87 -17.36 -7.38 16.37
CA GLY A 87 -16.36 -8.23 17.00
C GLY A 87 -15.83 -9.46 16.26
N PRO A 88 -16.66 -10.40 15.79
CA PRO A 88 -16.17 -11.61 15.12
C PRO A 88 -15.64 -11.37 13.70
N LEU A 89 -15.89 -10.20 13.10
CA LEU A 89 -15.40 -9.81 11.78
C LEU A 89 -14.26 -8.78 11.85
N ALA A 90 -13.65 -8.58 13.03
CA ALA A 90 -12.53 -7.68 13.21
C ALA A 90 -11.28 -8.25 12.49
N VAL A 91 -10.94 -7.67 11.36
CA VAL A 91 -9.72 -7.96 10.60
C VAL A 91 -8.66 -6.95 10.99
N THR A 92 -7.42 -7.39 11.20
CA THR A 92 -6.30 -6.48 11.39
C THR A 92 -5.77 -6.03 10.02
N LEU A 93 -5.81 -4.74 9.79
CA LEU A 93 -5.21 -4.09 8.63
C LEU A 93 -3.77 -3.74 8.95
N SER A 94 -2.86 -3.92 8.02
CA SER A 94 -1.46 -3.54 8.21
C SER A 94 -0.89 -2.91 6.95
N ALA A 95 0.06 -2.00 7.14
CA ALA A 95 0.85 -1.41 6.07
C ALA A 95 2.29 -1.23 6.56
N GLU A 96 3.22 -1.42 5.67
CA GLU A 96 4.65 -1.26 5.90
C GLU A 96 5.22 -0.29 4.88
N ALA A 97 6.15 0.55 5.32
CA ALA A 97 6.95 1.38 4.45
C ALA A 97 8.41 1.32 4.88
N VAL A 98 9.31 1.44 3.91
CA VAL A 98 10.75 1.37 4.11
C VAL A 98 11.39 2.59 3.44
N ALA A 99 12.36 3.20 4.12
CA ALA A 99 13.17 4.27 3.55
C ALA A 99 14.64 4.11 3.97
N ALA A 100 15.56 4.52 3.10
CA ALA A 100 16.96 4.64 3.45
C ALA A 100 17.18 5.87 4.35
N ALA A 101 18.12 5.78 5.29
CA ALA A 101 18.55 6.94 6.07
C ALA A 101 19.30 7.91 5.13
N GLU A 102 18.88 9.18 5.09
CA GLU A 102 19.46 10.20 4.20
C GLU A 102 20.91 10.58 4.57
N ASP A 103 21.37 10.18 5.75
CA ASP A 103 22.74 10.44 6.23
C ASP A 103 23.82 9.88 5.29
N MET A 104 23.46 8.90 4.42
CA MET A 104 24.37 8.28 3.47
C MET A 104 24.35 8.90 2.07
N VAL A 105 23.38 9.75 1.74
CA VAL A 105 23.30 10.37 0.40
C VAL A 105 24.37 11.43 0.20
N GLY A 106 24.97 11.95 1.29
CA GLY A 106 26.07 12.91 1.24
C GLY A 106 27.45 12.30 0.97
N ALA A 107 27.63 10.98 1.13
CA ALA A 107 28.94 10.32 0.98
C ALA A 107 29.08 9.47 -0.29
N GLY A 108 28.01 9.26 -1.06
CA GLY A 108 27.97 8.41 -2.25
C GLY A 108 27.36 9.11 -3.46
N GLY A 109 27.70 10.36 -3.71
CA GLY A 109 27.31 11.05 -4.92
C GLY A 109 28.05 10.49 -6.13
N GLY A 110 27.48 9.51 -6.78
CA GLY A 110 27.97 8.98 -8.03
C GLY A 110 27.51 7.54 -8.26
N VAL A 111 26.71 7.38 -9.29
CA VAL A 111 26.42 6.10 -9.95
C VAL A 111 25.24 5.30 -9.38
N ALA A 112 24.05 5.67 -9.78
CA ALA A 112 22.95 4.71 -9.98
C ALA A 112 21.82 5.27 -10.86
N ASP A 113 22.09 6.22 -11.77
CA ASP A 113 21.09 6.68 -12.74
C ASP A 113 21.10 5.87 -14.07
N GLY A 114 21.89 4.79 -14.15
CA GLY A 114 22.08 4.05 -15.40
C GLY A 114 21.30 2.74 -15.54
N GLU A 115 20.96 2.06 -14.46
CA GLU A 115 20.45 0.68 -14.57
C GLU A 115 18.92 0.54 -14.59
N GLY A 116 18.18 1.50 -14.06
CA GLY A 116 16.71 1.45 -14.10
C GLY A 116 16.08 1.71 -15.47
N LYS A 117 16.83 2.33 -16.38
CA LYS A 117 16.28 2.70 -17.71
C LYS A 117 16.51 1.60 -18.75
N ALA A 118 17.51 0.74 -18.58
CA ALA A 118 17.77 -0.36 -19.50
C ALA A 118 16.78 -1.52 -19.33
N ALA A 119 16.37 -1.83 -18.10
CA ALA A 119 15.40 -2.89 -17.83
C ALA A 119 13.97 -2.59 -18.33
N ALA A 120 13.59 -1.32 -18.42
CA ALA A 120 12.28 -0.91 -18.92
C ALA A 120 12.20 -0.93 -20.46
N GLN A 121 13.32 -0.84 -21.16
CA GLN A 121 13.35 -0.87 -22.61
C GLN A 121 13.35 -2.28 -23.20
N ASP A 122 13.89 -3.26 -22.50
CA ASP A 122 13.89 -4.67 -22.95
C ASP A 122 12.51 -5.32 -22.90
N VAL A 123 11.63 -4.89 -21.98
CA VAL A 123 10.26 -5.40 -21.89
C VAL A 123 9.37 -4.91 -23.04
N VAL A 124 9.62 -3.71 -23.56
CA VAL A 124 8.87 -3.15 -24.69
C VAL A 124 9.33 -3.72 -26.02
N GLY A 125 10.60 -4.08 -26.15
CA GLY A 125 11.16 -4.70 -27.35
C GLY A 125 10.70 -6.14 -27.59
N ALA A 126 10.42 -6.89 -26.54
CA ALA A 126 9.99 -8.29 -26.63
C ALA A 126 8.51 -8.47 -27.06
N ALA A 127 7.68 -7.46 -26.84
CA ALA A 127 6.27 -7.50 -27.24
C ALA A 127 6.02 -7.15 -28.71
N GLY A 128 7.01 -6.56 -29.40
CA GLY A 128 6.90 -6.17 -30.80
C GLY A 128 7.35 -7.22 -31.82
N ALA A 129 8.01 -8.30 -31.38
CA ALA A 129 8.58 -9.31 -32.29
C ALA A 129 7.66 -10.52 -32.56
N ALA A 130 6.45 -10.56 -31.99
CA ALA A 130 5.52 -11.69 -32.14
C ALA A 130 4.41 -11.48 -33.16
N ALA A 131 4.44 -10.40 -33.96
CA ALA A 131 3.49 -10.16 -35.05
C ALA A 131 4.21 -10.23 -36.42
N GLY A 132 4.87 -11.33 -36.67
CA GLY A 132 5.38 -11.72 -38.00
C GLY A 132 4.31 -12.50 -38.75
N ASP A 133 3.75 -11.88 -39.75
CA ASP A 133 2.77 -12.34 -40.71
C ASP A 133 3.14 -13.68 -41.38
N PRO A 134 2.29 -14.72 -41.36
CA PRO A 134 2.51 -15.96 -42.08
C PRO A 134 1.74 -15.96 -43.43
N ALA A 135 2.09 -15.06 -44.34
CA ALA A 135 1.48 -15.08 -45.68
C ALA A 135 2.51 -14.76 -46.78
N GLU A 136 3.52 -15.62 -46.94
CA GLU A 136 4.25 -15.72 -48.20
C GLU A 136 4.96 -17.04 -48.34
N ALA A 137 4.20 -18.11 -48.63
CA ALA A 137 4.71 -19.36 -49.19
C ALA A 137 3.61 -20.09 -49.94
N ALA A 138 3.19 -19.56 -51.10
CA ALA A 138 2.47 -20.32 -52.13
C ALA A 138 2.70 -19.68 -53.47
N SER A 139 3.79 -20.06 -54.15
CA SER A 139 3.94 -20.13 -55.60
C SER A 139 5.17 -20.94 -55.96
#